data_e4d41d66232e2a7e690b2db080dd5efd
#
_entry.id   e4d41d66232e2a7e690b2db080dd5efd
#
_cell.length_a   1.000
_cell.length_b   1.000
_cell.length_c   1.000
_cell.angle_alpha   90.00
_cell.angle_beta   90.00
_cell.angle_gamma   90.00
#
_symmetry.space_group_name_H-M   'P 1'
#
loop_
_entity.id
_entity.type
_entity.pdbx_description
1 polymer ?
#
loop_
_entity_poly.entity_id
_entity_poly.type
_entity_poly.pdbx_seq_one_letter_code
_entity_poly.pdbx_strand_id
1 'polypeptide(L)'
;DGEQVADMVKTVVDKYGRIDILVNNAGGYPKEIYKNIEHQAIKIWEWSEEQWDQIIKTNLRIPFLVTKNVVPVMIKQGKGDIVNVSSRMGRIASQMGAYAVAKGGIVTMTKTTAIQTKEYGIKCNAVSPGIVDTPGQRVYNHSVGQDGCPMGSSKDVAKAIIYLLADSPAVMTGQSID
;
A
#
# COMPACT_ATOMS: atom_id res chain seq x y z
N ASP A 1 -8.21 -13.25 5.42
CA ASP A 1 -9.43 -13.25 4.59
C ASP A 1 -10.32 -12.06 4.97
N GLY A 2 -11.55 -11.97 4.38
CA GLY A 2 -12.45 -10.84 4.60
C GLY A 2 -13.06 -10.80 5.99
N GLU A 3 -13.36 -11.96 6.59
CA GLU A 3 -13.92 -12.07 7.93
C GLU A 3 -12.91 -11.61 8.98
N GLN A 4 -11.68 -12.08 8.91
CA GLN A 4 -10.61 -11.64 9.81
C GLN A 4 -10.38 -10.12 9.76
N VAL A 5 -10.49 -9.51 8.58
CA VAL A 5 -10.37 -8.05 8.44
C VAL A 5 -11.58 -7.35 9.08
N ALA A 6 -12.78 -7.86 8.88
CA ALA A 6 -13.99 -7.31 9.50
C ALA A 6 -13.92 -7.40 11.04
N ASP A 7 -13.49 -8.53 11.57
CA ASP A 7 -13.30 -8.75 13.02
C ASP A 7 -12.23 -7.83 13.60
N MET A 8 -11.12 -7.64 12.89
CA MET A 8 -10.08 -6.69 13.29
C MET A 8 -10.64 -5.27 13.39
N VAL A 9 -11.36 -4.80 12.37
CA VAL A 9 -11.97 -3.46 12.38
C VAL A 9 -13.01 -3.35 13.49
N LYS A 10 -13.86 -4.36 13.65
CA LYS A 10 -14.83 -4.42 14.76
C LYS A 10 -14.16 -4.32 16.12
N THR A 11 -13.08 -5.07 16.34
CA THR A 11 -12.32 -5.04 17.61
C THR A 11 -11.80 -3.64 17.92
N VAL A 12 -11.28 -2.93 16.91
CA VAL A 12 -10.79 -1.56 17.08
C VAL A 12 -11.94 -0.61 17.43
N VAL A 13 -13.07 -0.72 16.72
CA VAL A 13 -14.26 0.11 16.98
C VAL A 13 -14.87 -0.18 18.36
N ASP A 14 -14.99 -1.44 18.73
CA ASP A 14 -15.51 -1.81 20.05
C ASP A 14 -14.64 -1.26 21.19
N LYS A 15 -13.32 -1.19 20.98
CA LYS A 15 -12.37 -0.73 22.01
C LYS A 15 -12.23 0.79 22.08
N TYR A 16 -12.24 1.48 20.93
CA TYR A 16 -11.92 2.93 20.87
C TYR A 16 -13.08 3.80 20.40
N GLY A 17 -14.17 3.20 19.93
CA GLY A 17 -15.36 3.90 19.44
C GLY A 17 -15.21 4.55 18.07
N ARG A 18 -13.99 4.63 17.54
CA ARG A 18 -13.67 5.37 16.30
C ARG A 18 -12.40 4.88 15.62
N ILE A 19 -12.25 5.27 14.35
CA ILE A 19 -11.01 5.13 13.58
C ILE A 19 -10.77 6.45 12.85
N ASP A 20 -9.74 7.17 13.23
CA ASP A 20 -9.41 8.48 12.62
C ASP A 20 -8.46 8.33 11.43
N ILE A 21 -7.55 7.39 11.51
CA ILE A 21 -6.45 7.20 10.57
C ILE A 21 -6.38 5.73 10.15
N LEU A 22 -6.25 5.51 8.84
CA LEU A 22 -5.89 4.23 8.26
C LEU A 22 -4.59 4.36 7.46
N VAL A 23 -3.59 3.56 7.79
CA VAL A 23 -2.38 3.42 6.98
C VAL A 23 -2.31 2.00 6.43
N ASN A 24 -2.58 1.84 5.13
CA ASN A 24 -2.41 0.59 4.41
C ASN A 24 -0.93 0.43 4.02
N ASN A 25 -0.12 0.02 4.97
CA ASN A 25 1.33 -0.17 4.77
C ASN A 25 1.71 -1.64 4.53
N ALA A 26 0.94 -2.59 5.06
CA ALA A 26 1.24 -4.01 4.93
C ALA A 26 1.27 -4.43 3.45
N GLY A 27 2.35 -5.11 3.06
CA GLY A 27 2.55 -5.54 1.68
C GLY A 27 3.98 -5.99 1.44
N GLY A 28 4.31 -6.25 0.20
CA GLY A 28 5.61 -6.74 -0.23
C GLY A 28 5.51 -8.09 -0.94
N TYR A 29 6.64 -8.70 -1.19
CA TYR A 29 6.67 -10.07 -1.72
C TYR A 29 6.50 -11.10 -0.60
N PRO A 30 5.73 -12.16 -0.81
CA PRO A 30 5.73 -13.33 0.07
C PRO A 30 7.14 -13.91 0.19
N LYS A 31 7.48 -14.44 1.39
CA LYS A 31 8.83 -14.98 1.67
C LYS A 31 9.26 -16.07 0.70
N GLU A 32 8.32 -16.84 0.22
CA GLU A 32 8.53 -17.95 -0.72
C GLU A 32 8.98 -17.43 -2.09
N ILE A 33 8.51 -16.26 -2.49
CA ILE A 33 8.89 -15.61 -3.75
C ILE A 33 10.26 -14.92 -3.61
N TYR A 34 10.62 -14.40 -2.43
CA TYR A 34 11.96 -13.85 -2.19
C TYR A 34 13.10 -14.86 -2.34
N LYS A 35 12.84 -16.13 -2.04
CA LYS A 35 13.85 -17.19 -2.14
C LYS A 35 14.24 -17.51 -3.58
N ASN A 36 13.39 -17.15 -4.53
CA ASN A 36 13.59 -17.38 -5.96
C ASN A 36 13.61 -16.03 -6.68
N ILE A 37 14.71 -15.31 -6.55
CA ILE A 37 14.88 -13.93 -7.05
C ILE A 37 14.77 -13.82 -8.56
N GLU A 38 15.01 -14.88 -9.28
CA GLU A 38 14.70 -14.99 -10.72
C GLU A 38 13.25 -14.57 -11.04
N HIS A 39 12.34 -14.71 -10.08
CA HIS A 39 10.93 -14.33 -10.22
C HIS A 39 10.65 -12.82 -10.37
N GLN A 40 11.61 -11.95 -10.09
CA GLN A 40 11.40 -10.50 -10.27
C GLN A 40 11.50 -10.05 -11.73
N ALA A 41 12.18 -10.82 -12.57
CA ALA A 41 12.28 -10.60 -14.00
C ALA A 41 11.37 -11.52 -14.82
N ILE A 42 10.42 -12.24 -14.18
CA ILE A 42 9.48 -13.11 -14.88
C ILE A 42 8.66 -12.28 -15.85
N LYS A 43 8.64 -12.71 -17.10
CA LYS A 43 7.82 -12.10 -18.14
C LYS A 43 6.34 -12.33 -17.84
N ILE A 44 5.48 -11.42 -18.28
CA ILE A 44 4.07 -11.44 -17.91
C ILE A 44 3.36 -12.78 -18.26
N TRP A 45 3.81 -13.47 -19.29
CA TRP A 45 3.27 -14.75 -19.73
C TRP A 45 3.90 -15.98 -19.07
N GLU A 46 4.88 -15.79 -18.18
CA GLU A 46 5.57 -16.86 -17.45
C GLU A 46 5.13 -16.97 -15.99
N TRP A 47 4.30 -16.01 -15.51
CA TRP A 47 3.76 -16.06 -14.15
C TRP A 47 2.81 -17.24 -13.97
N SER A 48 2.97 -18.02 -12.90
CA SER A 48 1.90 -18.94 -12.50
C SER A 48 0.73 -18.15 -11.88
N GLU A 49 -0.49 -18.68 -12.02
CA GLU A 49 -1.68 -18.07 -11.45
C GLU A 49 -1.55 -17.93 -9.93
N GLU A 50 -0.98 -18.93 -9.24
CA GLU A 50 -0.80 -18.89 -7.79
C GLU A 50 0.15 -17.75 -7.36
N GLN A 51 1.28 -17.59 -8.06
CA GLN A 51 2.22 -16.51 -7.77
C GLN A 51 1.59 -15.15 -8.00
N TRP A 52 0.89 -15.00 -9.11
CA TRP A 52 0.15 -13.79 -9.45
C TRP A 52 -0.89 -13.48 -8.37
N ASP A 53 -1.76 -14.42 -8.04
CA ASP A 53 -2.83 -14.26 -7.07
C ASP A 53 -2.29 -13.94 -5.68
N GLN A 54 -1.19 -14.55 -5.27
CA GLN A 54 -0.56 -14.28 -3.98
C GLN A 54 -0.04 -12.83 -3.89
N ILE A 55 0.56 -12.30 -4.95
CA ILE A 55 1.03 -10.92 -5.02
C ILE A 55 -0.15 -9.95 -5.01
N ILE A 56 -1.16 -10.18 -5.84
CA ILE A 56 -2.37 -9.35 -5.90
C ILE A 56 -3.11 -9.39 -4.55
N LYS A 57 -3.25 -10.57 -3.96
CA LYS A 57 -3.88 -10.73 -2.65
C LYS A 57 -3.17 -9.89 -1.58
N THR A 58 -1.86 -9.99 -1.51
CA THR A 58 -1.08 -9.32 -0.46
C THR A 58 -1.04 -7.81 -0.66
N ASN A 59 -0.82 -7.34 -1.90
CA ASN A 59 -0.50 -5.94 -2.18
C ASN A 59 -1.69 -5.08 -2.63
N LEU A 60 -2.81 -5.69 -3.01
CA LEU A 60 -3.99 -4.95 -3.49
C LEU A 60 -5.27 -5.38 -2.78
N ARG A 61 -5.57 -6.70 -2.72
CA ARG A 61 -6.83 -7.16 -2.13
C ARG A 61 -6.92 -6.90 -0.63
N ILE A 62 -5.83 -7.08 0.13
CA ILE A 62 -5.84 -6.82 1.58
C ILE A 62 -6.08 -5.33 1.86
N PRO A 63 -5.35 -4.37 1.28
CA PRO A 63 -5.66 -2.94 1.41
C PRO A 63 -7.10 -2.59 1.02
N PHE A 64 -7.63 -3.18 -0.05
CA PHE A 64 -9.03 -3.02 -0.43
C PHE A 64 -9.98 -3.49 0.68
N LEU A 65 -9.78 -4.68 1.23
CA LEU A 65 -10.64 -5.23 2.28
C LEU A 65 -10.61 -4.38 3.55
N VAL A 66 -9.43 -3.88 3.94
CA VAL A 66 -9.30 -2.99 5.10
C VAL A 66 -10.03 -1.69 4.84
N THR A 67 -9.80 -1.06 3.70
CA THR A 67 -10.47 0.19 3.31
C THR A 67 -11.99 0.02 3.26
N LYS A 68 -12.48 -1.08 2.66
CA LYS A 68 -13.91 -1.42 2.58
C LYS A 68 -14.58 -1.47 3.96
N ASN A 69 -13.89 -1.96 4.98
CA ASN A 69 -14.44 -2.09 6.32
C ASN A 69 -14.26 -0.82 7.17
N VAL A 70 -13.21 -0.03 6.93
CA VAL A 70 -12.92 1.19 7.70
C VAL A 70 -13.73 2.39 7.19
N VAL A 71 -13.88 2.56 5.88
CA VAL A 71 -14.57 3.72 5.28
C VAL A 71 -15.99 3.91 5.85
N PRO A 72 -16.85 2.89 6.02
CA PRO A 72 -18.17 3.08 6.63
C PRO A 72 -18.12 3.64 8.06
N VAL A 73 -17.08 3.31 8.83
CA VAL A 73 -16.86 3.86 10.18
C VAL A 73 -16.52 5.35 10.07
N MET A 74 -15.58 5.72 9.20
CA MET A 74 -15.18 7.11 8.97
C MET A 74 -16.35 7.97 8.43
N ILE A 75 -17.19 7.41 7.56
CA ILE A 75 -18.41 8.08 7.05
C ILE A 75 -19.34 8.44 8.21
N LYS A 76 -19.60 7.50 9.12
CA LYS A 76 -20.43 7.78 10.31
C LYS A 76 -19.83 8.84 11.23
N GLN A 77 -18.50 8.95 11.24
CA GLN A 77 -17.77 9.97 12.01
C GLN A 77 -17.76 11.34 11.34
N GLY A 78 -18.03 11.41 10.01
CA GLY A 78 -17.90 12.62 9.20
C GLY A 78 -16.45 13.08 9.01
N LYS A 79 -15.47 12.23 9.26
CA LYS A 79 -14.04 12.53 9.14
C LYS A 79 -13.20 11.25 9.11
N GLY A 80 -12.07 11.31 8.37
CA GLY A 80 -11.06 10.27 8.37
C GLY A 80 -9.91 10.60 7.42
N ASP A 81 -8.75 10.03 7.67
CA ASP A 81 -7.56 10.17 6.84
C ASP A 81 -7.01 8.79 6.47
N ILE A 82 -6.87 8.53 5.17
CA ILE A 82 -6.35 7.26 4.65
C ILE A 82 -5.04 7.54 3.91
N VAL A 83 -3.99 6.81 4.25
CA VAL A 83 -2.74 6.80 3.49
C VAL A 83 -2.43 5.38 3.04
N ASN A 84 -2.31 5.21 1.74
CA ASN A 84 -1.92 3.95 1.11
C ASN A 84 -0.43 3.96 0.76
N VAL A 85 0.29 2.90 1.10
CA VAL A 85 1.68 2.74 0.68
C VAL A 85 1.72 1.95 -0.63
N SER A 86 1.90 2.69 -1.74
CA SER A 86 2.12 2.16 -3.07
C SER A 86 3.62 1.87 -3.30
N SER A 87 4.10 2.15 -4.46
CA SER A 87 5.50 2.06 -4.86
C SER A 87 5.72 2.88 -6.14
N ARG A 88 6.91 3.40 -6.33
CA ARG A 88 7.34 3.97 -7.62
C ARG A 88 7.10 3.00 -8.78
N MET A 89 7.25 1.68 -8.54
CA MET A 89 7.01 0.64 -9.55
C MET A 89 5.55 0.56 -10.01
N GLY A 90 4.59 1.04 -9.23
CA GLY A 90 3.19 1.16 -9.65
C GLY A 90 2.88 2.40 -10.50
N ARG A 91 3.85 3.29 -10.71
CA ARG A 91 3.69 4.56 -11.44
C ARG A 91 4.49 4.64 -12.73
N ILE A 92 5.50 3.80 -12.87
CA ILE A 92 6.37 3.73 -14.06
C ILE A 92 6.33 2.32 -14.65
N ALA A 93 6.76 2.18 -15.90
CA ALA A 93 6.99 0.86 -16.48
C ALA A 93 8.04 0.11 -15.65
N SER A 94 7.75 -1.15 -15.32
CA SER A 94 8.58 -1.96 -14.45
C SER A 94 8.57 -3.42 -14.88
N GLN A 95 9.69 -4.09 -14.71
CA GLN A 95 9.79 -5.55 -14.92
C GLN A 95 9.26 -6.35 -13.71
N MET A 96 8.76 -5.69 -12.68
CA MET A 96 8.29 -6.35 -11.45
C MET A 96 6.87 -6.95 -11.56
N GLY A 97 6.37 -7.15 -12.79
CA GLY A 97 5.16 -7.92 -13.12
C GLY A 97 3.96 -7.64 -12.20
N ALA A 98 3.46 -8.70 -11.54
CA ALA A 98 2.28 -8.65 -10.67
C ALA A 98 2.38 -7.59 -9.55
N TYR A 99 3.59 -7.35 -9.02
CA TYR A 99 3.79 -6.34 -7.97
C TYR A 99 3.53 -4.92 -8.50
N ALA A 100 4.08 -4.60 -9.67
CA ALA A 100 3.86 -3.29 -10.30
C ALA A 100 2.36 -3.07 -10.61
N VAL A 101 1.68 -4.10 -11.10
CA VAL A 101 0.22 -4.08 -11.34
C VAL A 101 -0.54 -3.83 -10.04
N ALA A 102 -0.22 -4.59 -8.97
CA ALA A 102 -0.86 -4.41 -7.67
C ALA A 102 -0.64 -3.00 -7.10
N LYS A 103 0.59 -2.48 -7.17
CA LYS A 103 0.91 -1.13 -6.67
C LYS A 103 0.32 -0.03 -7.55
N GLY A 104 0.20 -0.22 -8.86
CA GLY A 104 -0.59 0.63 -9.75
C GLY A 104 -2.08 0.63 -9.39
N GLY A 105 -2.62 -0.55 -9.05
CA GLY A 105 -3.98 -0.71 -8.52
C GLY A 105 -4.20 0.09 -7.23
N ILE A 106 -3.21 0.15 -6.32
CA ILE A 106 -3.26 0.99 -5.11
C ILE A 106 -3.36 2.48 -5.46
N VAL A 107 -2.59 2.97 -6.45
CA VAL A 107 -2.68 4.38 -6.87
C VAL A 107 -4.09 4.70 -7.39
N THR A 108 -4.64 3.83 -8.23
CA THR A 108 -6.01 4.00 -8.76
C THR A 108 -7.06 3.88 -7.66
N MET A 109 -6.94 2.90 -6.76
CA MET A 109 -7.82 2.74 -5.59
C MET A 109 -7.81 3.98 -4.70
N THR A 110 -6.64 4.60 -4.49
CA THR A 110 -6.50 5.85 -3.73
C THR A 110 -7.33 6.97 -4.35
N LYS A 111 -7.21 7.19 -5.66
CA LYS A 111 -7.96 8.22 -6.40
C LYS A 111 -9.47 7.96 -6.36
N THR A 112 -9.87 6.71 -6.57
CA THR A 112 -11.28 6.29 -6.53
C THR A 112 -11.86 6.52 -5.13
N THR A 113 -11.17 6.06 -4.08
CA THR A 113 -11.61 6.25 -2.70
C THR A 113 -11.72 7.75 -2.37
N ALA A 114 -10.73 8.56 -2.75
CA ALA A 114 -10.76 10.00 -2.52
C ALA A 114 -11.98 10.69 -3.13
N ILE A 115 -12.34 10.37 -4.38
CA ILE A 115 -13.51 10.92 -5.05
C ILE A 115 -14.81 10.48 -4.34
N GLN A 116 -14.90 9.19 -3.99
CA GLN A 116 -16.11 8.60 -3.41
C GLN A 116 -16.35 9.03 -1.95
N THR A 117 -15.32 9.51 -1.24
CA THR A 117 -15.40 9.81 0.18
C THR A 117 -15.25 11.29 0.51
N LYS A 118 -14.99 12.14 -0.49
CA LYS A 118 -14.76 13.58 -0.32
C LYS A 118 -15.91 14.29 0.40
N GLU A 119 -17.16 14.00 0.04
CA GLU A 119 -18.35 14.58 0.65
C GLU A 119 -18.53 14.25 2.13
N TYR A 120 -17.90 13.17 2.60
CA TYR A 120 -17.93 12.73 3.99
C TYR A 120 -16.74 13.25 4.83
N GLY A 121 -15.96 14.20 4.30
CA GLY A 121 -14.82 14.76 5.01
C GLY A 121 -13.64 13.78 5.17
N ILE A 122 -13.53 12.76 4.29
CA ILE A 122 -12.47 11.78 4.34
C ILE A 122 -11.44 12.09 3.24
N LYS A 123 -10.15 12.14 3.62
CA LYS A 123 -9.03 12.25 2.69
C LYS A 123 -8.45 10.86 2.43
N CYS A 124 -8.06 10.60 1.19
CA CYS A 124 -7.33 9.39 0.82
C CYS A 124 -6.17 9.74 -0.11
N ASN A 125 -4.95 9.54 0.36
CA ASN A 125 -3.72 9.80 -0.40
C ASN A 125 -2.81 8.58 -0.40
N ALA A 126 -1.74 8.62 -1.19
CA ALA A 126 -0.73 7.58 -1.23
C ALA A 126 0.68 8.16 -1.13
N VAL A 127 1.60 7.35 -0.62
CA VAL A 127 3.04 7.51 -0.82
C VAL A 127 3.51 6.39 -1.75
N SER A 128 4.42 6.71 -2.67
CA SER A 128 4.96 5.77 -3.67
C SER A 128 6.49 5.70 -3.57
N PRO A 129 7.04 5.12 -2.49
CA PRO A 129 8.48 5.11 -2.27
C PRO A 129 9.23 4.42 -3.40
N GLY A 130 10.46 4.89 -3.65
CA GLY A 130 11.46 4.17 -4.43
C GLY A 130 12.08 3.02 -3.64
N ILE A 131 13.39 2.87 -3.75
CA ILE A 131 14.15 1.84 -3.00
C ILE A 131 14.32 2.31 -1.55
N VAL A 132 13.80 1.54 -0.60
CA VAL A 132 13.84 1.85 0.83
C VAL A 132 14.65 0.81 1.56
N ASP A 133 15.53 1.25 2.46
CA ASP A 133 16.36 0.37 3.29
C ASP A 133 15.48 -0.43 4.26
N THR A 134 15.22 -1.67 3.89
CA THR A 134 14.48 -2.67 4.67
C THR A 134 15.21 -4.01 4.63
N PRO A 135 15.00 -4.89 5.61
CA PRO A 135 15.62 -6.23 5.57
C PRO A 135 15.36 -6.98 4.27
N GLY A 136 14.11 -6.93 3.74
CA GLY A 136 13.77 -7.57 2.47
C GLY A 136 14.51 -6.96 1.28
N GLN A 137 14.61 -5.63 1.23
CA GLN A 137 15.33 -4.94 0.14
C GLN A 137 16.83 -5.22 0.17
N ARG A 138 17.44 -5.33 1.35
CA ARG A 138 18.86 -5.71 1.46
C ARG A 138 19.12 -7.13 0.94
N VAL A 139 18.25 -8.08 1.27
CA VAL A 139 18.32 -9.46 0.74
C VAL A 139 18.21 -9.44 -0.79
N TYR A 140 17.26 -8.68 -1.33
CA TYR A 140 17.12 -8.53 -2.77
C TYR A 140 18.37 -7.92 -3.42
N ASN A 141 18.85 -6.78 -2.93
CA ASN A 141 20.02 -6.11 -3.50
C ASN A 141 21.25 -7.04 -3.52
N HIS A 142 21.49 -7.77 -2.42
CA HIS A 142 22.59 -8.73 -2.34
C HIS A 142 22.49 -9.79 -3.44
N SER A 143 21.32 -10.32 -3.65
CA SER A 143 21.09 -11.43 -4.59
C SER A 143 21.19 -11.04 -6.07
N VAL A 144 20.97 -9.75 -6.40
CA VAL A 144 21.13 -9.22 -7.77
C VAL A 144 22.45 -8.46 -7.94
N GLY A 145 23.38 -8.56 -6.99
CA GLY A 145 24.69 -7.90 -7.07
C GLY A 145 24.61 -6.37 -6.99
N GLN A 146 23.59 -5.84 -6.35
CA GLN A 146 23.39 -4.38 -6.16
C GLN A 146 23.68 -3.93 -4.71
N ASP A 147 24.60 -4.61 -4.05
CA ASP A 147 25.11 -4.17 -2.74
C ASP A 147 25.65 -2.74 -2.83
N GLY A 148 25.26 -1.90 -1.88
CA GLY A 148 25.65 -0.48 -1.87
C GLY A 148 24.81 0.44 -2.76
N CYS A 149 23.74 -0.05 -3.40
CA CYS A 149 22.79 0.82 -4.08
C CYS A 149 22.19 1.83 -3.09
N PRO A 150 22.15 3.14 -3.42
CA PRO A 150 21.55 4.14 -2.56
C PRO A 150 20.09 3.83 -2.26
N MET A 151 19.73 3.84 -0.99
CA MET A 151 18.36 3.56 -0.53
C MET A 151 17.85 4.70 0.34
N GLY A 152 16.56 5.00 0.19
CA GLY A 152 15.86 5.90 1.10
C GLY A 152 15.69 5.28 2.49
N SER A 153 15.48 6.13 3.49
CA SER A 153 15.22 5.68 4.85
C SER A 153 13.73 5.37 5.06
N SER A 154 13.42 4.31 5.79
CA SER A 154 12.05 4.04 6.25
C SER A 154 11.48 5.19 7.10
N LYS A 155 12.35 5.95 7.80
CA LYS A 155 11.96 7.15 8.55
C LYS A 155 11.47 8.27 7.63
N ASP A 156 12.06 8.42 6.44
CA ASP A 156 11.63 9.46 5.50
C ASP A 156 10.28 9.11 4.86
N VAL A 157 10.04 7.83 4.58
CA VAL A 157 8.70 7.36 4.18
C VAL A 157 7.68 7.64 5.28
N ALA A 158 8.01 7.38 6.55
CA ALA A 158 7.13 7.68 7.67
C ALA A 158 6.84 9.19 7.79
N LYS A 159 7.83 10.08 7.59
CA LYS A 159 7.61 11.53 7.55
C LYS A 159 6.66 11.94 6.43
N ALA A 160 6.77 11.36 5.24
CA ALA A 160 5.84 11.63 4.14
C ALA A 160 4.40 11.19 4.48
N ILE A 161 4.25 10.04 5.15
CA ILE A 161 2.94 9.60 5.66
C ILE A 161 2.38 10.59 6.68
N ILE A 162 3.19 11.01 7.66
CA ILE A 162 2.80 11.98 8.70
C ILE A 162 2.39 13.31 8.06
N TYR A 163 3.17 13.80 7.09
CA TYR A 163 2.82 15.02 6.35
C TYR A 163 1.42 14.92 5.72
N LEU A 164 1.10 13.80 5.05
CA LEU A 164 -0.21 13.60 4.44
C LEU A 164 -1.36 13.55 5.46
N LEU A 165 -1.08 13.08 6.68
CA LEU A 165 -2.06 12.95 7.76
C LEU A 165 -2.27 14.24 8.54
N ALA A 166 -1.18 14.95 8.89
CA ALA A 166 -1.19 16.06 9.83
C ALA A 166 -1.07 17.43 9.17
N ASP A 167 -0.18 17.57 8.18
CA ASP A 167 0.27 18.87 7.69
C ASP A 167 -0.19 19.18 6.26
N SER A 168 -0.77 18.20 5.55
CA SER A 168 -1.23 18.45 4.18
C SER A 168 -2.50 19.29 4.15
N PRO A 169 -2.65 20.19 3.14
CA PRO A 169 -3.86 20.98 3.00
C PRO A 169 -5.13 20.12 2.97
N ALA A 170 -6.23 20.62 3.53
CA ALA A 170 -7.50 19.90 3.59
C ALA A 170 -8.03 19.47 2.21
N VAL A 171 -7.68 20.23 1.16
CA VAL A 171 -8.05 19.93 -0.23
C VAL A 171 -7.19 18.86 -0.88
N MET A 172 -6.07 18.47 -0.24
CA MET A 172 -5.16 17.45 -0.78
C MET A 172 -5.73 16.06 -0.55
N THR A 173 -6.42 15.53 -1.55
CA THR A 173 -6.92 14.15 -1.58
C THR A 173 -6.76 13.56 -2.98
N GLY A 174 -6.63 12.23 -3.08
CA GLY A 174 -6.40 11.52 -4.34
C GLY A 174 -4.98 11.66 -4.89
N GLN A 175 -4.03 12.17 -4.10
CA GLN A 175 -2.65 12.37 -4.52
C GLN A 175 -1.80 11.13 -4.23
N SER A 176 -0.76 10.95 -5.06
CA SER A 176 0.31 9.98 -4.78
C SER A 176 1.63 10.72 -4.89
N ILE A 177 2.37 10.81 -3.78
CA ILE A 177 3.70 11.45 -3.72
C ILE A 177 4.81 10.40 -3.72
N ASP A 178 5.93 10.73 -4.39
CA ASP A 178 7.14 9.88 -4.47
C ASP A 178 8.11 10.24 -3.36
#